data_345503e43e3176a4d193b57bf74c82f7
#
_entry.id   345503e43e3176a4d193b57bf74c82f7
#
_cell.length_a   1.000
_cell.length_b   1.000
_cell.length_c   1.000
_cell.angle_alpha   90.00
_cell.angle_beta   90.00
_cell.angle_gamma   90.00
#
_symmetry.space_group_name_H-M   'P 1'
#
loop_
_entity.id
_entity.type
_entity.pdbx_description
1 polymer ?
#
loop_
_entity_poly.entity_id
_entity_poly.type
_entity_poly.pdbx_seq_one_letter_code
_entity_poly.pdbx_strand_id
1 'polypeptide(L)'
;MSKDEEAAPQSEEQVLLRVEALREAARIITGDRDVQYGGPEDNLTRIAKIWSVLFEREITAEEVAMAMVGVKLARFVSKSGFQSDTWIDIAGYAGCGYEVGKLATGE
;
A
#
# COMPACT_ATOMS: atom_id res chain seq x y z
N MET A 1 24.77 9.54 8.95
CA MET A 1 24.15 10.21 10.07
C MET A 1 25.03 10.08 11.31
N SER A 2 25.24 11.14 12.05
CA SER A 2 26.07 11.08 13.24
C SER A 2 25.35 10.41 14.41
N LYS A 3 26.12 9.90 15.37
CA LYS A 3 25.53 9.31 16.58
C LYS A 3 24.77 10.33 17.41
N ASP A 4 25.18 11.59 17.36
CA ASP A 4 24.51 12.65 18.10
C ASP A 4 23.11 12.91 17.56
N GLU A 5 22.93 12.82 16.24
CA GLU A 5 21.63 12.93 15.60
C GLU A 5 20.73 11.75 15.98
N GLU A 6 21.31 10.54 16.02
CA GLU A 6 20.55 9.35 16.41
C GLU A 6 20.13 9.38 17.86
N ALA A 7 20.93 9.98 18.71
CA ALA A 7 20.65 10.05 20.13
C ALA A 7 19.62 11.12 20.49
N ALA A 8 19.34 12.05 19.58
CA ALA A 8 18.37 13.10 19.84
C ALA A 8 16.96 12.53 19.99
N PRO A 9 16.22 12.89 21.07
CA PRO A 9 14.87 12.39 21.24
C PRO A 9 13.96 12.95 20.16
N GLN A 10 13.05 12.11 19.69
CA GLN A 10 12.06 12.52 18.72
C GLN A 10 10.94 13.29 19.39
N SER A 11 10.46 14.33 18.74
CA SER A 11 9.32 15.06 19.26
C SER A 11 8.04 14.22 19.10
N GLU A 12 7.06 14.51 19.93
CA GLU A 12 5.74 13.93 19.84
C GLU A 12 5.13 14.19 18.46
N GLU A 13 5.34 15.40 17.94
CA GLU A 13 4.86 15.81 16.62
C GLU A 13 5.46 14.95 15.51
N GLN A 14 6.75 14.63 15.56
CA GLN A 14 7.39 13.77 14.57
C GLN A 14 6.80 12.36 14.57
N VAL A 15 6.53 11.82 15.74
CA VAL A 15 5.90 10.49 15.86
C VAL A 15 4.51 10.51 15.26
N LEU A 16 3.74 11.56 15.52
CA LEU A 16 2.38 11.71 14.99
C LEU A 16 2.36 11.81 13.47
N LEU A 17 3.37 12.44 12.86
CA LEU A 17 3.44 12.55 11.42
C LEU A 17 3.53 11.19 10.72
N ARG A 18 4.37 10.28 11.22
CA ARG A 18 4.45 8.95 10.60
C ARG A 18 3.19 8.12 10.84
N VAL A 19 2.52 8.31 11.96
CA VAL A 19 1.25 7.63 12.25
C VAL A 19 0.12 8.21 11.39
N GLU A 20 0.18 9.51 11.10
CA GLU A 20 -0.82 10.19 10.26
C GLU A 20 -0.99 9.50 8.91
N ALA A 21 0.13 9.20 8.23
CA ALA A 21 0.07 8.52 6.92
C ALA A 21 -0.58 7.14 7.03
N LEU A 22 -0.26 6.39 8.07
CA LEU A 22 -0.81 5.05 8.28
C LEU A 22 -2.30 5.11 8.60
N ARG A 23 -2.73 6.09 9.40
CA ARG A 23 -4.15 6.30 9.70
C ARG A 23 -4.93 6.68 8.46
N GLU A 24 -4.39 7.55 7.63
CA GLU A 24 -5.06 7.95 6.39
C GLU A 24 -5.18 6.76 5.44
N ALA A 25 -4.14 5.95 5.30
CA ALA A 25 -4.20 4.74 4.50
C ALA A 25 -5.27 3.79 5.04
N ALA A 26 -5.32 3.60 6.36
CA ALA A 26 -6.32 2.74 7.00
C ALA A 26 -7.74 3.27 6.72
N ARG A 27 -7.94 4.58 6.81
CA ARG A 27 -9.24 5.19 6.54
C ARG A 27 -9.69 4.92 5.11
N ILE A 28 -8.80 5.06 4.15
CA ILE A 28 -9.11 4.88 2.73
C ILE A 28 -9.49 3.43 2.43
N ILE A 29 -8.72 2.47 2.94
CA ILE A 29 -8.95 1.06 2.62
C ILE A 29 -10.10 0.43 3.42
N THR A 30 -10.62 1.12 4.44
CA THR A 30 -11.77 0.64 5.22
C THR A 30 -13.01 1.53 5.07
N GLY A 31 -12.99 2.47 4.14
CA GLY A 31 -14.07 3.44 3.96
C GLY A 31 -15.15 2.99 2.98
N ASP A 32 -15.97 3.94 2.55
CA ASP A 32 -17.11 3.73 1.67
C ASP A 32 -16.78 3.04 0.36
N ARG A 33 -15.54 3.17 -0.09
CA ARG A 33 -15.08 2.56 -1.32
C ARG A 33 -15.20 1.04 -1.27
N ASP A 34 -14.91 0.43 -0.12
CA ASP A 34 -15.02 -1.02 0.06
C ASP A 34 -16.48 -1.47 -0.02
N VAL A 35 -17.41 -0.65 0.46
CA VAL A 35 -18.83 -0.96 0.41
C VAL A 35 -19.33 -0.93 -1.04
N GLN A 36 -18.89 0.03 -1.84
CA GLN A 36 -19.34 0.19 -3.22
C GLN A 36 -18.74 -0.79 -4.20
N TYR A 37 -17.47 -1.14 -4.05
CA TYR A 37 -16.73 -1.89 -5.07
C TYR A 37 -16.24 -3.25 -4.59
N GLY A 38 -16.66 -3.67 -3.41
CA GLY A 38 -16.13 -4.85 -2.76
C GLY A 38 -14.82 -4.53 -2.04
N GLY A 39 -14.35 -5.43 -1.22
CA GLY A 39 -13.10 -5.26 -0.49
C GLY A 39 -11.88 -5.45 -1.38
N PRO A 40 -10.67 -5.20 -0.82
CA PRO A 40 -9.42 -5.41 -1.53
C PRO A 40 -9.28 -6.81 -2.11
N GLU A 41 -9.77 -7.83 -1.40
CA GLU A 41 -9.74 -9.20 -1.88
C GLU A 41 -10.45 -9.34 -3.21
N ASP A 42 -11.69 -8.82 -3.31
CA ASP A 42 -12.47 -8.93 -4.54
C ASP A 42 -11.84 -8.16 -5.68
N ASN A 43 -11.41 -6.94 -5.44
CA ASN A 43 -10.84 -6.07 -6.46
C ASN A 43 -9.50 -6.60 -6.96
N LEU A 44 -8.59 -6.93 -6.06
CA LEU A 44 -7.27 -7.43 -6.43
C LEU A 44 -7.36 -8.80 -7.09
N THR A 45 -8.29 -9.65 -6.65
CA THR A 45 -8.51 -10.95 -7.26
C THR A 45 -9.03 -10.81 -8.69
N ARG A 46 -9.93 -9.86 -8.93
CA ARG A 46 -10.44 -9.58 -10.28
C ARG A 46 -9.32 -9.12 -11.20
N ILE A 47 -8.49 -8.21 -10.73
CA ILE A 47 -7.34 -7.73 -11.50
C ILE A 47 -6.37 -8.88 -11.78
N ALA A 48 -6.11 -9.71 -10.78
CA ALA A 48 -5.22 -10.86 -10.93
C ALA A 48 -5.71 -11.82 -12.03
N LYS A 49 -7.02 -12.06 -12.09
CA LYS A 49 -7.61 -12.90 -13.14
C LYS A 49 -7.42 -12.29 -14.52
N ILE A 50 -7.63 -11.00 -14.65
CA ILE A 50 -7.44 -10.29 -15.92
C ILE A 50 -5.98 -10.37 -16.36
N TRP A 51 -5.06 -10.08 -15.46
CA TRP A 51 -3.64 -10.10 -15.77
C TRP A 51 -3.15 -11.51 -16.08
N SER A 52 -3.72 -12.52 -15.41
CA SER A 52 -3.36 -13.91 -15.70
C SER A 52 -3.67 -14.29 -17.14
N VAL A 53 -4.81 -13.81 -17.65
CA VAL A 53 -5.17 -14.01 -19.06
C VAL A 53 -4.24 -13.25 -19.98
N LEU A 54 -3.99 -11.97 -19.68
CA LEU A 54 -3.16 -11.11 -20.52
C LEU A 54 -1.72 -11.62 -20.65
N PHE A 55 -1.15 -12.08 -19.55
CA PHE A 55 0.26 -12.48 -19.52
C PHE A 55 0.46 -13.99 -19.65
N GLU A 56 -0.64 -14.72 -19.81
CA GLU A 56 -0.61 -16.18 -20.04
C GLU A 56 0.16 -16.94 -18.96
N ARG A 57 0.03 -16.48 -17.71
CA ARG A 57 0.55 -17.17 -16.54
C ARG A 57 -0.27 -16.81 -15.32
N GLU A 58 -0.18 -17.63 -14.27
CA GLU A 58 -0.90 -17.34 -13.04
C GLU A 58 -0.30 -16.11 -12.34
N ILE A 59 -1.16 -15.15 -12.03
CA ILE A 59 -0.82 -13.97 -11.26
C ILE A 59 -1.75 -13.92 -10.07
N THR A 60 -1.18 -13.78 -8.87
CA THR A 60 -1.95 -13.77 -7.62
C THR A 60 -2.38 -12.35 -7.26
N ALA A 61 -3.41 -12.26 -6.41
CA ALA A 61 -3.86 -10.97 -5.89
C ALA A 61 -2.75 -10.27 -5.09
N GLU A 62 -1.94 -11.03 -4.39
CA GLU A 62 -0.79 -10.48 -3.66
C GLU A 62 0.21 -9.85 -4.61
N GLU A 63 0.49 -10.52 -5.74
CA GLU A 63 1.39 -9.97 -6.77
C GLU A 63 0.83 -8.67 -7.36
N VAL A 64 -0.49 -8.60 -7.54
CA VAL A 64 -1.14 -7.37 -8.01
C VAL A 64 -0.89 -6.23 -7.04
N ALA A 65 -1.07 -6.46 -5.73
CA ALA A 65 -0.83 -5.44 -4.72
C ALA A 65 0.62 -4.95 -4.77
N MET A 66 1.56 -5.86 -4.89
CA MET A 66 2.99 -5.51 -4.99
C MET A 66 3.29 -4.72 -6.27
N ALA A 67 2.66 -5.09 -7.38
CA ALA A 67 2.80 -4.37 -8.64
C ALA A 67 2.28 -2.94 -8.52
N MET A 68 1.20 -2.73 -7.78
CA MET A 68 0.68 -1.39 -7.55
C MET A 68 1.62 -0.54 -6.70
N VAL A 69 2.32 -1.15 -5.75
CA VAL A 69 3.42 -0.47 -5.04
C VAL A 69 4.49 -0.04 -6.05
N GLY A 70 4.80 -0.90 -7.02
CA GLY A 70 5.74 -0.57 -8.10
C GLY A 70 5.32 0.65 -8.90
N VAL A 71 4.02 0.77 -9.20
CA VAL A 71 3.48 1.95 -9.89
C VAL A 71 3.74 3.22 -9.07
N LYS A 72 3.54 3.15 -7.76
CA LYS A 72 3.78 4.30 -6.87
C LYS A 72 5.27 4.63 -6.76
N LEU A 73 6.13 3.64 -6.79
CA LEU A 73 7.58 3.87 -6.83
C LEU A 73 7.98 4.61 -8.11
N ALA A 74 7.40 4.23 -9.25
CA ALA A 74 7.67 4.91 -10.51
C ALA A 74 7.23 6.37 -10.46
N ARG A 75 6.09 6.66 -9.84
CA ARG A 75 5.62 8.02 -9.66
C ARG A 75 6.54 8.83 -8.76
N PHE A 76 7.05 8.20 -7.70
CA PHE A 76 7.99 8.86 -6.80
C PHE A 76 9.25 9.30 -7.54
N VAL A 77 9.77 8.44 -8.40
CA VAL A 77 10.99 8.73 -9.17
C VAL A 77 10.76 9.82 -10.22
N SER A 78 9.57 9.85 -10.81
CA SER A 78 9.27 10.78 -11.93
C SER A 78 8.93 12.20 -11.50
N LYS A 79 8.69 12.43 -10.22
CA LYS A 79 8.33 13.76 -9.72
C LYS A 79 9.29 14.19 -8.63
N SER A 80 9.52 15.49 -8.53
CA SER A 80 10.35 16.06 -7.48
C SER A 80 9.47 16.49 -6.30
N GLY A 81 10.08 16.52 -5.11
CA GLY A 81 9.44 16.99 -3.90
C GLY A 81 8.60 15.95 -3.19
N PHE A 82 8.18 16.30 -2.01
CA PHE A 82 7.36 15.43 -1.17
C PHE A 82 5.94 15.31 -1.73
N GLN A 83 5.44 14.07 -1.80
CA GLN A 83 4.08 13.78 -2.23
C GLN A 83 3.44 12.85 -1.21
N SER A 84 2.56 13.40 -0.40
CA SER A 84 1.88 12.63 0.65
C SER A 84 1.12 11.44 0.09
N ASP A 85 0.44 11.61 -1.06
CA ASP A 85 -0.37 10.55 -1.66
C ASP A 85 0.42 9.30 -2.00
N THR A 86 1.66 9.47 -2.46
CA THR A 86 2.50 8.33 -2.80
C THR A 86 2.75 7.45 -1.57
N TRP A 87 3.11 8.06 -0.46
CA TRP A 87 3.36 7.32 0.78
C TRP A 87 2.09 6.66 1.33
N ILE A 88 0.98 7.39 1.30
CA ILE A 88 -0.31 6.89 1.77
C ILE A 88 -0.77 5.72 0.90
N ASP A 89 -0.64 5.81 -0.41
CA ASP A 89 -1.04 4.76 -1.34
C ASP A 89 -0.17 3.51 -1.18
N ILE A 90 1.15 3.67 -0.99
CA ILE A 90 2.03 2.53 -0.73
C ILE A 90 1.59 1.81 0.55
N ALA A 91 1.31 2.55 1.61
CA ALA A 91 0.84 1.98 2.86
C ALA A 91 -0.49 1.25 2.68
N GLY A 92 -1.41 1.82 1.89
CA GLY A 92 -2.70 1.19 1.59
C GLY A 92 -2.53 -0.12 0.83
N TYR A 93 -1.72 -0.14 -0.21
CA TYR A 93 -1.46 -1.38 -0.97
C TYR A 93 -0.71 -2.41 -0.13
N ALA A 94 0.17 -1.97 0.77
CA ALA A 94 0.83 -2.90 1.69
C ALA A 94 -0.18 -3.60 2.60
N GLY A 95 -1.14 -2.86 3.15
CA GLY A 95 -2.22 -3.43 3.96
C GLY A 95 -3.09 -4.40 3.18
N CYS A 96 -3.49 -4.02 1.97
CA CYS A 96 -4.32 -4.87 1.10
C CYS A 96 -3.57 -6.12 0.68
N GLY A 97 -2.28 -5.99 0.34
CA GLY A 97 -1.44 -7.13 -0.02
C GLY A 97 -1.29 -8.12 1.11
N TYR A 98 -1.10 -7.63 2.33
CA TYR A 98 -1.04 -8.47 3.52
C TYR A 98 -2.34 -9.26 3.69
N GLU A 99 -3.49 -8.59 3.55
CA GLU A 99 -4.79 -9.24 3.67
C GLU A 99 -4.96 -10.37 2.66
N VAL A 100 -4.78 -10.09 1.37
CA VAL A 100 -5.02 -11.11 0.35
C VAL A 100 -4.00 -12.24 0.43
N GLY A 101 -2.76 -11.96 0.79
CA GLY A 101 -1.73 -12.97 0.98
C GLY A 101 -2.07 -13.90 2.13
N LYS A 102 -2.48 -13.32 3.24
CA LYS A 102 -2.84 -14.07 4.44
C LYS A 102 -4.08 -14.94 4.21
N LEU A 103 -5.10 -14.39 3.57
CA LEU A 103 -6.31 -15.15 3.25
C LEU A 103 -6.03 -16.31 2.30
N ALA A 104 -5.15 -16.12 1.33
CA ALA A 104 -4.81 -17.16 0.36
C ALA A 104 -4.06 -18.33 0.99
N THR A 105 -3.24 -18.06 2.02
CA THR A 105 -2.45 -19.11 2.68
C THR A 105 -3.14 -19.70 3.90
N GLY A 106 -4.17 -19.06 4.38
CA GLY A 106 -4.85 -19.49 5.60
C GLY A 106 -4.09 -19.16 6.89
N GLU A 107 -3.06 -18.37 6.77
CA GLU A 107 -2.31 -17.92 7.95
C GLU A 107 -3.04 -16.81 8.70
#